data_18c69928e49cdd4ffbdc6b61609129e9
#
_entry.id   18c69928e49cdd4ffbdc6b61609129e9
#
_cell.length_a   1.000
_cell.length_b   1.000
_cell.length_c   1.000
_cell.angle_alpha   90.00
_cell.angle_beta   90.00
_cell.angle_gamma   90.00
#
_symmetry.space_group_name_H-M   'P 1'
#
loop_
_entity.id
_entity.type
_entity.pdbx_description
1 polymer ?
#
loop_
_entity_poly.entity_id
_entity_poly.type
_entity_poly.pdbx_seq_one_letter_code
_entity_poly.pdbx_strand_id
1 'polypeptide(L)'
;MVEIRHSSIVINGVRHHVAEAGPEGDSAPPLVLLHGWPEFWATWEPMFARLAHRYRLIAPDFRGFGESDNPYSGPSSAVNADSLAQDVIGLLNALDLPRVGLVGHDVGAAVMQSIAQQAPDRAVGLFFFNCATHGVGGRWNQPGHINQIWYQTFHQMPYAAQSVGVSRKACRAHIGYFLRAWSHNKHAFDAVSERWVDNFMRPGNMQGGFNWYIGQNPGRLAIMAGTAPKPPKIGIPTRVLWGRHDPVLKCEWADVLDQYFDDLEVSIADDAGHFVHFEVPDLAAHEIDQFFTRIGVRK
;
A
#
# COMPACT_ATOMS: atom_id res chain seq x y z
N MET A 1 -23.21 2.23 -10.97
CA MET A 1 -21.91 1.62 -10.61
C MET A 1 -20.86 2.34 -11.43
N VAL A 2 -19.69 2.59 -10.86
CA VAL A 2 -18.54 3.14 -11.58
C VAL A 2 -17.99 2.07 -12.51
N GLU A 3 -17.72 2.42 -13.76
CA GLU A 3 -17.04 1.54 -14.71
C GLU A 3 -15.56 1.47 -14.34
N ILE A 4 -15.04 0.25 -14.15
CA ILE A 4 -13.62 -0.02 -13.89
C ILE A 4 -13.04 -0.68 -15.13
N ARG A 5 -12.05 -0.03 -15.72
CA ARG A 5 -11.32 -0.54 -16.89
C ARG A 5 -10.07 -1.26 -16.42
N HIS A 6 -9.75 -2.35 -17.07
CA HIS A 6 -8.56 -3.15 -16.77
C HIS A 6 -7.63 -3.18 -17.97
N SER A 7 -6.36 -2.97 -17.72
CA SER A 7 -5.30 -3.02 -18.72
C SER A 7 -4.07 -3.77 -18.20
N SER A 8 -3.13 -4.05 -19.09
CA SER A 8 -1.86 -4.64 -18.71
C SER A 8 -0.73 -3.90 -19.42
N ILE A 9 0.31 -3.53 -18.67
CA ILE A 9 1.45 -2.76 -19.17
C ILE A 9 2.73 -3.49 -18.78
N VAL A 10 3.67 -3.66 -19.71
CA VAL A 10 4.99 -4.26 -19.43
C VAL A 10 5.94 -3.16 -18.98
N ILE A 11 6.44 -3.26 -17.75
CA ILE A 11 7.36 -2.32 -17.11
C ILE A 11 8.51 -3.11 -16.51
N ASN A 12 9.73 -2.73 -16.80
CA ASN A 12 10.93 -3.40 -16.30
C ASN A 12 10.91 -4.93 -16.54
N GLY A 13 10.34 -5.36 -17.68
CA GLY A 13 10.23 -6.76 -18.07
C GLY A 13 9.14 -7.56 -17.34
N VAL A 14 8.30 -6.92 -16.53
CA VAL A 14 7.18 -7.53 -15.81
C VAL A 14 5.86 -6.97 -16.34
N ARG A 15 4.88 -7.83 -16.61
CA ARG A 15 3.53 -7.42 -16.96
C ARG A 15 2.78 -7.01 -15.68
N HIS A 16 2.43 -5.74 -15.60
CA HIS A 16 1.61 -5.17 -14.52
C HIS A 16 0.16 -5.06 -14.95
N HIS A 17 -0.73 -5.48 -14.11
CA HIS A 17 -2.16 -5.19 -14.21
C HIS A 17 -2.44 -3.80 -13.62
N VAL A 18 -3.35 -3.07 -14.27
CA VAL A 18 -3.80 -1.74 -13.85
C VAL A 18 -5.31 -1.67 -13.93
N ALA A 19 -5.95 -1.32 -12.83
CA ALA A 19 -7.37 -0.97 -12.77
C ALA A 19 -7.52 0.54 -12.78
N GLU A 20 -8.36 1.06 -13.69
CA GLU A 20 -8.62 2.50 -13.82
C GLU A 20 -10.11 2.80 -13.72
N ALA A 21 -10.44 3.94 -13.10
CA ALA A 21 -11.79 4.48 -13.08
C ALA A 21 -11.77 6.01 -13.20
N GLY A 22 -12.88 6.58 -13.66
CA GLY A 22 -13.03 8.02 -13.86
C GLY A 22 -12.69 8.48 -15.27
N PRO A 23 -12.63 9.81 -15.49
CA PRO A 23 -12.38 10.40 -16.80
C PRO A 23 -11.02 9.98 -17.37
N GLU A 24 -10.98 9.82 -18.69
CA GLU A 24 -9.77 9.44 -19.42
C GLU A 24 -8.92 10.65 -19.82
N GLY A 25 -7.65 10.39 -20.08
CA GLY A 25 -6.69 11.41 -20.53
C GLY A 25 -6.53 12.52 -19.50
N ASP A 26 -6.33 13.75 -20.00
CA ASP A 26 -6.07 14.94 -19.17
C ASP A 26 -7.36 15.64 -18.68
N SER A 27 -8.51 14.99 -18.80
CA SER A 27 -9.80 15.60 -18.43
C SER A 27 -10.01 15.74 -16.91
N ALA A 28 -9.25 14.98 -16.11
CA ALA A 28 -9.29 15.04 -14.66
C ALA A 28 -7.89 14.78 -14.06
N PRO A 29 -7.62 15.31 -12.82
CA PRO A 29 -6.35 15.07 -12.16
C PRO A 29 -6.10 13.57 -11.88
N PRO A 30 -4.91 13.04 -12.19
CA PRO A 30 -4.60 11.65 -11.93
C PRO A 30 -4.21 11.41 -10.47
N LEU A 31 -4.81 10.40 -9.86
CA LEU A 31 -4.40 9.85 -8.58
C LEU A 31 -3.99 8.38 -8.77
N VAL A 32 -2.78 8.04 -8.34
CA VAL A 32 -2.29 6.65 -8.33
C VAL A 32 -2.44 6.09 -6.92
N LEU A 33 -3.14 4.93 -6.83
CA LEU A 33 -3.54 4.30 -5.58
C LEU A 33 -2.73 3.02 -5.38
N LEU A 34 -1.83 3.01 -4.40
CA LEU A 34 -0.86 1.97 -4.14
C LEU A 34 -1.27 1.12 -2.93
N HIS A 35 -1.62 -0.14 -3.19
CA HIS A 35 -2.13 -1.07 -2.19
C HIS A 35 -1.03 -1.58 -1.23
N GLY A 36 -1.46 -2.23 -0.15
CA GLY A 36 -0.62 -2.88 0.84
C GLY A 36 -0.57 -4.40 0.72
N TRP A 37 -0.21 -5.06 1.82
CA TRP A 37 -0.37 -6.49 2.04
C TRP A 37 -1.41 -6.71 3.17
N PRO A 38 -2.34 -7.65 3.08
CA PRO A 38 -2.57 -8.63 1.98
C PRO A 38 -3.61 -8.12 0.96
N GLU A 39 -3.27 -7.09 0.24
CA GLU A 39 -4.19 -6.39 -0.66
C GLU A 39 -3.81 -6.58 -2.14
N PHE A 40 -4.63 -6.00 -3.01
CA PHE A 40 -4.45 -5.84 -4.43
C PHE A 40 -5.38 -4.70 -4.90
N TRP A 41 -5.39 -4.36 -6.17
CA TRP A 41 -6.14 -3.21 -6.70
C TRP A 41 -7.58 -3.09 -6.16
N ALA A 42 -8.27 -4.22 -5.92
CA ALA A 42 -9.68 -4.21 -5.50
C ALA A 42 -9.91 -3.62 -4.10
N THR A 43 -8.88 -3.43 -3.29
CA THR A 43 -8.98 -2.70 -2.02
C THR A 43 -9.42 -1.25 -2.25
N TRP A 44 -9.20 -0.71 -3.46
CA TRP A 44 -9.53 0.65 -3.84
C TRP A 44 -10.93 0.84 -4.44
N GLU A 45 -11.73 -0.24 -4.62
CA GLU A 45 -13.10 -0.14 -5.13
C GLU A 45 -13.98 0.87 -4.34
N PRO A 46 -13.90 0.95 -2.99
CA PRO A 46 -14.62 1.98 -2.25
C PRO A 46 -14.20 3.40 -2.61
N MET A 47 -12.93 3.62 -2.96
CA MET A 47 -12.42 4.93 -3.43
C MET A 47 -12.85 5.20 -4.87
N PHE A 48 -12.83 4.19 -5.75
CA PHE A 48 -13.34 4.32 -7.11
C PHE A 48 -14.80 4.78 -7.10
N ALA A 49 -15.64 4.16 -6.28
CA ALA A 49 -17.06 4.51 -6.20
C ALA A 49 -17.31 5.97 -5.78
N ARG A 50 -16.38 6.57 -5.02
CA ARG A 50 -16.55 7.90 -4.42
C ARG A 50 -15.81 9.01 -5.15
N LEU A 51 -14.69 8.71 -5.79
CA LEU A 51 -13.78 9.73 -6.32
C LEU A 51 -13.68 9.73 -7.86
N ALA A 52 -14.14 8.68 -8.55
CA ALA A 52 -14.01 8.57 -10.01
C ALA A 52 -14.82 9.62 -10.79
N HIS A 53 -15.78 10.29 -10.16
CA HIS A 53 -16.49 11.40 -10.80
C HIS A 53 -15.63 12.66 -10.95
N ARG A 54 -14.51 12.74 -10.22
CA ARG A 54 -13.66 13.93 -10.12
C ARG A 54 -12.21 13.69 -10.54
N TYR A 55 -11.69 12.49 -10.31
CA TYR A 55 -10.30 12.11 -10.52
C TYR A 55 -10.18 10.96 -11.51
N ARG A 56 -9.09 10.95 -12.30
CA ARG A 56 -8.64 9.74 -12.97
C ARG A 56 -7.91 8.88 -11.92
N LEU A 57 -8.52 7.79 -11.52
CA LEU A 57 -7.99 6.88 -10.49
C LEU A 57 -7.28 5.72 -11.16
N ILE A 58 -6.05 5.45 -10.76
CA ILE A 58 -5.17 4.44 -11.35
C ILE A 58 -4.64 3.56 -10.22
N ALA A 59 -5.04 2.30 -10.17
CA ALA A 59 -4.65 1.35 -9.15
C ALA A 59 -3.89 0.17 -9.78
N PRO A 60 -2.56 0.23 -9.85
CA PRO A 60 -1.76 -0.92 -10.30
C PRO A 60 -1.70 -2.00 -9.24
N ASP A 61 -1.60 -3.26 -9.68
CA ASP A 61 -1.09 -4.33 -8.83
C ASP A 61 0.44 -4.34 -8.90
N PHE A 62 1.09 -4.41 -7.75
CA PHE A 62 2.54 -4.59 -7.69
C PHE A 62 2.95 -5.95 -8.26
N ARG A 63 4.20 -6.08 -8.73
CA ARG A 63 4.75 -7.37 -9.15
C ARG A 63 4.56 -8.44 -8.07
N GLY A 64 4.01 -9.60 -8.46
CA GLY A 64 3.71 -10.69 -7.54
C GLY A 64 2.44 -10.52 -6.73
N PHE A 65 1.65 -9.48 -7.01
CA PHE A 65 0.34 -9.23 -6.41
C PHE A 65 -0.75 -9.17 -7.48
N GLY A 66 -1.99 -9.39 -7.06
CA GLY A 66 -3.16 -9.19 -7.91
C GLY A 66 -3.11 -10.00 -9.21
N GLU A 67 -3.27 -9.29 -10.32
CA GLU A 67 -3.19 -9.83 -11.66
C GLU A 67 -1.88 -9.52 -12.38
N SER A 68 -0.93 -8.89 -11.68
CA SER A 68 0.43 -8.68 -12.16
C SER A 68 1.26 -9.97 -12.11
N ASP A 69 2.23 -10.09 -13.01
CA ASP A 69 3.09 -11.26 -13.03
C ASP A 69 4.03 -11.28 -11.82
N ASN A 70 4.33 -12.48 -11.35
CA ASN A 70 5.42 -12.73 -10.43
C ASN A 70 6.63 -13.26 -11.23
N PRO A 71 7.70 -12.47 -11.40
CA PRO A 71 8.87 -12.90 -12.15
C PRO A 71 9.74 -13.93 -11.40
N TYR A 72 9.40 -14.24 -10.15
CA TYR A 72 10.21 -15.10 -9.29
C TYR A 72 9.52 -16.45 -9.06
N SER A 73 10.25 -17.54 -9.29
CA SER A 73 9.74 -18.91 -9.07
C SER A 73 9.76 -19.34 -7.60
N GLY A 74 10.30 -18.51 -6.70
CA GLY A 74 10.43 -18.81 -5.27
C GLY A 74 10.77 -17.58 -4.44
N PRO A 75 11.31 -17.76 -3.23
CA PRO A 75 11.76 -16.67 -2.37
C PRO A 75 12.76 -15.74 -3.05
N SER A 76 12.52 -14.44 -2.96
CA SER A 76 13.37 -13.42 -3.60
C SER A 76 13.47 -12.17 -2.74
N SER A 77 14.68 -11.64 -2.61
CA SER A 77 14.95 -10.35 -1.96
C SER A 77 14.85 -9.15 -2.91
N ALA A 78 14.53 -9.38 -4.18
CA ALA A 78 14.45 -8.31 -5.17
C ALA A 78 13.15 -7.47 -5.07
N VAL A 79 12.18 -7.90 -4.27
CA VAL A 79 10.92 -7.15 -4.04
C VAL A 79 11.07 -6.30 -2.79
N ASN A 80 11.29 -5.01 -2.97
CA ASN A 80 11.45 -4.03 -1.89
C ASN A 80 10.86 -2.68 -2.33
N ALA A 81 10.82 -1.69 -1.43
CA ALA A 81 10.22 -0.39 -1.70
C ALA A 81 10.84 0.30 -2.93
N ASP A 82 12.16 0.19 -3.09
CA ASP A 82 12.86 0.84 -4.21
C ASP A 82 12.54 0.19 -5.56
N SER A 83 12.52 -1.14 -5.63
CA SER A 83 12.18 -1.85 -6.86
C SER A 83 10.73 -1.63 -7.27
N LEU A 84 9.80 -1.61 -6.30
CA LEU A 84 8.39 -1.30 -6.56
C LEU A 84 8.19 0.17 -6.95
N ALA A 85 8.95 1.09 -6.36
CA ALA A 85 8.94 2.50 -6.76
C ALA A 85 9.38 2.69 -8.22
N GLN A 86 10.43 1.96 -8.66
CA GLN A 86 10.86 1.98 -10.06
C GLN A 86 9.78 1.45 -11.01
N ASP A 87 9.00 0.45 -10.60
CA ASP A 87 7.86 -0.01 -11.41
C ASP A 87 6.77 1.06 -11.51
N VAL A 88 6.43 1.73 -10.40
CA VAL A 88 5.44 2.82 -10.43
C VAL A 88 5.93 3.99 -11.29
N ILE A 89 7.21 4.39 -11.17
CA ILE A 89 7.79 5.44 -12.02
C ILE A 89 7.74 5.02 -13.49
N GLY A 90 8.06 3.76 -13.80
CA GLY A 90 7.92 3.19 -15.15
C GLY A 90 6.48 3.21 -15.65
N LEU A 91 5.50 2.93 -14.79
CA LEU A 91 4.08 3.03 -15.10
C LEU A 91 3.69 4.47 -15.45
N LEU A 92 4.12 5.46 -14.64
CA LEU A 92 3.86 6.87 -14.93
C LEU A 92 4.42 7.29 -16.29
N ASN A 93 5.60 6.79 -16.66
CA ASN A 93 6.19 7.06 -17.98
C ASN A 93 5.37 6.42 -19.11
N ALA A 94 4.95 5.17 -18.92
CA ALA A 94 4.17 4.45 -19.93
C ALA A 94 2.76 5.04 -20.16
N LEU A 95 2.22 5.74 -19.15
CA LEU A 95 0.91 6.41 -19.21
C LEU A 95 1.03 7.91 -19.56
N ASP A 96 2.22 8.42 -19.86
CA ASP A 96 2.49 9.85 -20.12
C ASP A 96 2.01 10.76 -18.99
N LEU A 97 2.19 10.32 -17.73
CA LEU A 97 1.81 11.06 -16.54
C LEU A 97 3.05 11.72 -15.91
N PRO A 98 3.33 12.99 -16.19
CA PRO A 98 4.53 13.66 -15.66
C PRO A 98 4.47 13.85 -14.15
N ARG A 99 3.29 14.14 -13.60
CA ARG A 99 3.06 14.35 -12.17
C ARG A 99 1.68 13.83 -11.77
N VAL A 100 1.60 13.22 -10.59
CA VAL A 100 0.36 12.62 -10.07
C VAL A 100 0.19 12.90 -8.57
N GLY A 101 -1.05 12.82 -8.08
CA GLY A 101 -1.27 12.61 -6.66
C GLY A 101 -1.03 11.14 -6.32
N LEU A 102 -0.31 10.87 -5.23
CA LEU A 102 -0.08 9.52 -4.75
C LEU A 102 -0.92 9.26 -3.49
N VAL A 103 -1.65 8.16 -3.50
CA VAL A 103 -2.40 7.64 -2.34
C VAL A 103 -1.89 6.25 -2.04
N GLY A 104 -1.51 5.95 -0.81
CA GLY A 104 -0.94 4.64 -0.51
C GLY A 104 -1.22 4.15 0.89
N HIS A 105 -1.23 2.82 1.00
CA HIS A 105 -1.46 2.09 2.22
C HIS A 105 -0.38 1.02 2.43
N ASP A 106 0.11 0.85 3.64
CA ASP A 106 1.04 -0.23 4.08
C ASP A 106 2.27 -0.35 3.15
N VAL A 107 2.39 -1.39 2.30
CA VAL A 107 3.45 -1.52 1.28
C VAL A 107 3.47 -0.28 0.37
N GLY A 108 2.29 0.17 -0.08
CA GLY A 108 2.15 1.35 -0.93
C GLY A 108 2.68 2.62 -0.25
N ALA A 109 2.53 2.76 1.07
CA ALA A 109 3.09 3.87 1.82
C ALA A 109 4.63 3.86 1.82
N ALA A 110 5.26 2.70 1.95
CA ALA A 110 6.71 2.58 1.84
C ALA A 110 7.20 2.87 0.40
N VAL A 111 6.48 2.39 -0.61
CA VAL A 111 6.76 2.67 -2.03
C VAL A 111 6.66 4.17 -2.32
N MET A 112 5.64 4.87 -1.79
CA MET A 112 5.49 6.31 -1.97
C MET A 112 6.65 7.09 -1.35
N GLN A 113 7.14 6.71 -0.16
CA GLN A 113 8.32 7.32 0.44
C GLN A 113 9.55 7.12 -0.45
N SER A 114 9.72 5.94 -1.04
CA SER A 114 10.80 5.66 -1.98
C SER A 114 10.67 6.49 -3.28
N ILE A 115 9.46 6.62 -3.85
CA ILE A 115 9.22 7.51 -5.01
C ILE A 115 9.60 8.96 -4.67
N ALA A 116 9.18 9.46 -3.49
CA ALA A 116 9.46 10.82 -3.05
C ALA A 116 10.97 11.09 -2.88
N GLN A 117 11.76 10.06 -2.56
CA GLN A 117 13.22 10.17 -2.49
C GLN A 117 13.91 10.08 -3.86
N GLN A 118 13.42 9.20 -4.74
CA GLN A 118 14.06 8.92 -6.03
C GLN A 118 13.63 9.89 -7.14
N ALA A 119 12.38 10.34 -7.11
CA ALA A 119 11.76 11.13 -8.17
C ALA A 119 10.73 12.12 -7.58
N PRO A 120 11.13 13.07 -6.72
CA PRO A 120 10.21 13.97 -6.00
C PRO A 120 9.33 14.77 -6.95
N ASP A 121 9.82 15.12 -8.12
CA ASP A 121 9.07 15.90 -9.12
C ASP A 121 7.89 15.14 -9.74
N ARG A 122 7.78 13.81 -9.53
CA ARG A 122 6.69 12.99 -10.05
C ARG A 122 5.43 13.04 -9.18
N ALA A 123 5.52 13.53 -7.94
CA ALA A 123 4.38 13.66 -7.04
C ALA A 123 4.02 15.13 -6.80
N VAL A 124 2.73 15.44 -6.86
CA VAL A 124 2.18 16.75 -6.48
C VAL A 124 1.77 16.79 -5.02
N GLY A 125 1.49 15.63 -4.43
CA GLY A 125 1.12 15.45 -3.04
C GLY A 125 1.08 13.98 -2.67
N LEU A 126 1.25 13.68 -1.39
CA LEU A 126 1.28 12.34 -0.82
C LEU A 126 0.15 12.18 0.19
N PHE A 127 -0.74 11.24 -0.03
CA PHE A 127 -1.79 10.89 0.93
C PHE A 127 -1.55 9.47 1.44
N PHE A 128 -1.29 9.33 2.73
CA PHE A 128 -1.01 8.05 3.36
C PHE A 128 -2.17 7.57 4.23
N PHE A 129 -2.46 6.28 4.14
CA PHE A 129 -3.15 5.56 5.20
C PHE A 129 -2.12 4.80 6.03
N ASN A 130 -2.02 5.09 7.34
CA ASN A 130 -1.11 4.43 8.29
C ASN A 130 0.36 4.44 7.82
N CYS A 131 1.06 5.54 8.01
CA CYS A 131 2.41 5.77 7.48
C CYS A 131 3.50 5.49 8.52
N ALA A 132 4.16 4.35 8.46
CA ALA A 132 5.36 4.09 9.25
C ALA A 132 6.62 4.68 8.58
N THR A 133 7.52 5.23 9.40
CA THR A 133 8.82 5.76 8.98
C THR A 133 9.96 5.09 9.75
N HIS A 134 11.21 5.40 9.39
CA HIS A 134 12.39 4.94 10.13
C HIS A 134 12.37 5.37 11.61
N GLY A 135 11.67 6.46 11.95
CA GLY A 135 11.55 6.97 13.31
C GLY A 135 10.82 6.06 14.30
N VAL A 136 10.08 5.07 13.80
CA VAL A 136 9.50 4.03 14.66
C VAL A 136 10.60 3.25 15.39
N GLY A 137 11.73 2.97 14.71
CA GLY A 137 12.93 2.42 15.32
C GLY A 137 12.69 1.18 16.16
N GLY A 138 13.26 1.16 17.36
CA GLY A 138 13.13 0.04 18.30
C GLY A 138 11.73 -0.21 18.85
N ARG A 139 10.76 0.66 18.60
CA ARG A 139 9.37 0.44 19.02
C ARG A 139 8.72 -0.79 18.34
N TRP A 140 9.23 -1.19 17.16
CA TRP A 140 8.85 -2.44 16.51
C TRP A 140 9.11 -3.68 17.38
N ASN A 141 10.18 -3.66 18.20
CA ASN A 141 10.63 -4.81 19.01
C ASN A 141 10.10 -4.80 20.44
N GLN A 142 9.26 -3.84 20.81
CA GLN A 142 8.75 -3.77 22.18
C GLN A 142 7.86 -4.98 22.51
N PRO A 143 7.91 -5.50 23.77
CA PRO A 143 7.14 -6.68 24.18
C PRO A 143 5.64 -6.59 23.87
N GLY A 144 5.06 -5.41 23.96
CA GLY A 144 3.64 -5.18 23.63
C GLY A 144 3.32 -5.17 22.13
N HIS A 145 4.34 -5.22 21.26
CA HIS A 145 4.16 -5.15 19.81
C HIS A 145 4.76 -6.35 19.06
N ILE A 146 5.85 -6.92 19.53
CA ILE A 146 6.59 -7.99 18.82
C ILE A 146 5.70 -9.16 18.38
N ASN A 147 4.70 -9.49 19.19
CA ASN A 147 3.76 -10.57 18.88
C ASN A 147 2.77 -10.20 17.75
N GLN A 148 2.58 -8.91 17.45
CA GLN A 148 1.70 -8.49 16.36
C GLN A 148 2.37 -8.66 14.99
N ILE A 149 3.71 -8.69 14.96
CA ILE A 149 4.51 -8.79 13.73
C ILE A 149 5.12 -10.18 13.50
N TRP A 150 4.64 -11.22 14.18
CA TRP A 150 5.10 -12.62 14.03
C TRP A 150 5.13 -13.09 12.57
N TYR A 151 4.14 -12.65 11.79
CA TYR A 151 3.97 -13.02 10.40
C TYR A 151 5.12 -12.52 9.51
N GLN A 152 5.76 -11.40 9.85
CA GLN A 152 6.89 -10.88 9.09
C GLN A 152 8.09 -11.84 9.11
N THR A 153 8.26 -12.60 10.20
CA THR A 153 9.26 -13.68 10.28
C THR A 153 8.76 -14.94 9.58
N PHE A 154 7.50 -15.31 9.80
CA PHE A 154 6.91 -16.49 9.18
C PHE A 154 6.93 -16.39 7.65
N HIS A 155 6.56 -15.26 7.06
CA HIS A 155 6.54 -15.09 5.60
C HIS A 155 7.92 -15.21 4.94
N GLN A 156 8.99 -15.14 5.71
CA GLN A 156 10.37 -15.32 5.21
C GLN A 156 10.83 -16.80 5.25
N MET A 157 10.06 -17.67 5.87
CA MET A 157 10.42 -19.10 5.93
C MET A 157 10.24 -19.75 4.55
N PRO A 158 11.20 -20.58 4.10
CA PRO A 158 11.17 -21.17 2.75
C PRO A 158 9.90 -21.96 2.42
N TYR A 159 9.23 -22.53 3.43
CA TYR A 159 8.02 -23.33 3.27
C TYR A 159 6.72 -22.54 3.49
N ALA A 160 6.81 -21.26 3.91
CA ALA A 160 5.64 -20.50 4.37
C ALA A 160 4.57 -20.37 3.28
N ALA A 161 4.93 -19.90 2.08
CA ALA A 161 3.99 -19.74 0.99
C ALA A 161 3.33 -21.06 0.58
N GLN A 162 4.09 -22.16 0.55
CA GLN A 162 3.57 -23.48 0.27
C GLN A 162 2.58 -23.95 1.36
N SER A 163 2.91 -23.76 2.64
CA SER A 163 2.09 -24.24 3.75
C SER A 163 0.72 -23.57 3.81
N VAL A 164 0.65 -22.26 3.58
CA VAL A 164 -0.62 -21.51 3.61
C VAL A 164 -1.32 -21.47 2.25
N GLY A 165 -0.60 -21.67 1.16
CA GLY A 165 -1.15 -21.75 -0.21
C GLY A 165 -1.54 -23.17 -0.66
N VAL A 166 -1.32 -24.20 0.17
CA VAL A 166 -1.57 -25.63 -0.19
C VAL A 166 -3.03 -25.91 -0.52
N SER A 167 -3.96 -25.13 -0.02
CA SER A 167 -5.40 -25.27 -0.28
C SER A 167 -6.15 -23.96 -0.03
N ARG A 168 -7.33 -23.80 -0.67
CA ARG A 168 -8.23 -22.66 -0.37
C ARG A 168 -8.56 -22.56 1.12
N LYS A 169 -8.70 -23.67 1.84
CA LYS A 169 -8.98 -23.66 3.29
C LYS A 169 -7.82 -23.07 4.06
N ALA A 170 -6.59 -23.45 3.75
CA ALA A 170 -5.38 -22.90 4.38
C ALA A 170 -5.20 -21.41 4.04
N CYS A 171 -5.35 -21.06 2.77
CA CYS A 171 -5.29 -19.67 2.30
C CYS A 171 -6.34 -18.80 3.01
N ARG A 172 -7.61 -19.24 3.04
CA ARG A 172 -8.70 -18.53 3.74
C ARG A 172 -8.40 -18.35 5.22
N ALA A 173 -7.87 -19.37 5.89
CA ALA A 173 -7.51 -19.28 7.30
C ALA A 173 -6.41 -18.25 7.53
N HIS A 174 -5.39 -18.23 6.66
CA HIS A 174 -4.25 -17.32 6.79
C HIS A 174 -4.63 -15.88 6.40
N ILE A 175 -5.12 -15.63 5.21
CA ILE A 175 -5.48 -14.30 4.72
C ILE A 175 -6.66 -13.73 5.51
N GLY A 176 -7.70 -14.54 5.75
CA GLY A 176 -8.87 -14.11 6.54
C GLY A 176 -8.55 -13.76 7.99
N TYR A 177 -7.50 -14.37 8.57
CA TYR A 177 -7.00 -13.94 9.88
C TYR A 177 -6.58 -12.47 9.85
N PHE A 178 -5.76 -12.05 8.88
CA PHE A 178 -5.25 -10.68 8.81
C PHE A 178 -6.36 -9.68 8.48
N LEU A 179 -7.22 -9.99 7.51
CA LEU A 179 -8.36 -9.13 7.18
C LEU A 179 -9.23 -8.85 8.40
N ARG A 180 -9.45 -9.84 9.26
CA ARG A 180 -10.25 -9.70 10.46
C ARG A 180 -9.46 -9.11 11.63
N ALA A 181 -8.26 -9.61 11.90
CA ALA A 181 -7.48 -9.21 13.07
C ALA A 181 -7.03 -7.74 12.99
N TRP A 182 -6.71 -7.26 11.79
CA TRP A 182 -6.21 -5.91 11.58
C TRP A 182 -7.31 -4.86 11.39
N SER A 183 -8.52 -5.26 11.00
CA SER A 183 -9.67 -4.36 10.97
C SER A 183 -10.17 -4.02 12.37
N HIS A 184 -10.64 -2.80 12.59
CA HIS A 184 -11.46 -2.44 13.74
C HIS A 184 -12.84 -3.09 13.61
N ASN A 185 -13.53 -2.88 12.49
CA ASN A 185 -14.73 -3.62 12.14
C ASN A 185 -14.36 -5.03 11.65
N LYS A 186 -14.53 -6.04 12.53
CA LYS A 186 -14.16 -7.43 12.25
C LYS A 186 -14.92 -8.06 11.07
N HIS A 187 -15.95 -7.41 10.58
CA HIS A 187 -16.82 -7.84 9.48
C HIS A 187 -16.63 -7.04 8.19
N ALA A 188 -15.67 -6.09 8.14
CA ALA A 188 -15.48 -5.21 7.00
C ALA A 188 -15.26 -5.97 5.67
N PHE A 189 -14.60 -7.11 5.71
CA PHE A 189 -14.27 -7.92 4.53
C PHE A 189 -15.19 -9.14 4.31
N ASP A 190 -16.19 -9.39 5.18
CA ASP A 190 -16.99 -10.63 5.10
C ASP A 190 -17.64 -10.83 3.71
N ALA A 191 -18.18 -9.77 3.11
CA ALA A 191 -18.83 -9.84 1.80
C ALA A 191 -17.87 -10.10 0.62
N VAL A 192 -16.57 -9.82 0.79
CA VAL A 192 -15.58 -9.84 -0.30
C VAL A 192 -14.39 -10.76 -0.04
N SER A 193 -14.29 -11.35 1.14
CA SER A 193 -13.14 -12.15 1.58
C SER A 193 -12.75 -13.28 0.62
N GLU A 194 -13.71 -13.89 -0.09
CA GLU A 194 -13.43 -14.94 -1.08
C GLU A 194 -12.64 -14.38 -2.28
N ARG A 195 -12.81 -13.11 -2.66
CA ARG A 195 -12.00 -12.48 -3.72
C ARG A 195 -10.52 -12.37 -3.30
N TRP A 196 -10.25 -12.13 -2.00
CA TRP A 196 -8.89 -12.16 -1.45
C TRP A 196 -8.30 -13.56 -1.50
N VAL A 197 -9.11 -14.58 -1.16
CA VAL A 197 -8.69 -15.99 -1.29
C VAL A 197 -8.40 -16.33 -2.75
N ASP A 198 -9.27 -15.96 -3.69
CA ASP A 198 -9.06 -16.17 -5.12
C ASP A 198 -7.76 -15.52 -5.60
N ASN A 199 -7.52 -14.28 -5.17
CA ASN A 199 -6.31 -13.55 -5.50
C ASN A 199 -5.04 -14.29 -5.03
N PHE A 200 -4.98 -14.70 -3.76
CA PHE A 200 -3.81 -15.39 -3.20
C PHE A 200 -3.67 -16.85 -3.66
N MET A 201 -4.74 -17.46 -4.18
CA MET A 201 -4.69 -18.77 -4.83
C MET A 201 -4.25 -18.73 -6.30
N ARG A 202 -4.08 -17.54 -6.90
CA ARG A 202 -3.46 -17.41 -8.23
C ARG A 202 -2.00 -17.90 -8.15
N PRO A 203 -1.51 -18.60 -9.20
CA PRO A 203 -0.13 -19.10 -9.22
C PRO A 203 0.89 -17.98 -8.96
N GLY A 204 1.71 -18.18 -7.94
CA GLY A 204 2.78 -17.24 -7.58
C GLY A 204 2.41 -16.12 -6.62
N ASN A 205 1.12 -15.77 -6.43
CA ASN A 205 0.73 -14.60 -5.63
C ASN A 205 1.05 -14.75 -4.14
N MET A 206 0.89 -15.94 -3.56
CA MET A 206 1.24 -16.13 -2.15
C MET A 206 2.74 -15.86 -1.92
N GLN A 207 3.59 -16.43 -2.77
CA GLN A 207 5.04 -16.20 -2.69
C GLN A 207 5.39 -14.76 -3.07
N GLY A 208 4.71 -14.18 -4.06
CA GLY A 208 4.91 -12.78 -4.47
C GLY A 208 4.69 -11.81 -3.32
N GLY A 209 3.58 -11.94 -2.61
CA GLY A 209 3.30 -11.14 -1.41
C GLY A 209 4.33 -11.38 -0.29
N PHE A 210 4.83 -12.61 -0.13
CA PHE A 210 5.83 -12.91 0.88
C PHE A 210 7.23 -12.39 0.52
N ASN A 211 7.54 -12.25 -0.77
CA ASN A 211 8.81 -11.68 -1.22
C ASN A 211 9.02 -10.23 -0.75
N TRP A 212 7.94 -9.47 -0.52
CA TRP A 212 8.01 -8.16 0.13
C TRP A 212 8.71 -8.24 1.49
N TYR A 213 8.31 -9.20 2.35
CA TYR A 213 8.92 -9.36 3.68
C TYR A 213 10.37 -9.82 3.61
N ILE A 214 10.73 -10.61 2.60
CA ILE A 214 12.11 -11.06 2.37
C ILE A 214 12.98 -9.87 1.92
N GLY A 215 12.50 -9.09 0.94
CA GLY A 215 13.25 -7.96 0.39
C GLY A 215 13.42 -6.80 1.35
N GLN A 216 12.40 -6.52 2.17
CA GLN A 216 12.44 -5.43 3.16
C GLN A 216 13.18 -5.80 4.45
N ASN A 217 13.43 -7.08 4.71
CA ASN A 217 13.95 -7.52 6.00
C ASN A 217 15.29 -6.87 6.40
N PRO A 218 16.29 -6.72 5.51
CA PRO A 218 17.56 -6.07 5.90
C PRO A 218 17.36 -4.63 6.39
N GLY A 219 16.57 -3.84 5.67
CA GLY A 219 16.25 -2.46 6.06
C GLY A 219 15.44 -2.40 7.35
N ARG A 220 14.45 -3.28 7.49
CA ARG A 220 13.64 -3.39 8.70
C ARG A 220 14.49 -3.69 9.92
N LEU A 221 15.39 -4.66 9.84
CA LEU A 221 16.28 -5.01 10.95
C LEU A 221 17.23 -3.86 11.31
N ALA A 222 17.73 -3.13 10.33
CA ALA A 222 18.56 -1.95 10.57
C ALA A 222 17.77 -0.83 11.26
N ILE A 223 16.49 -0.60 10.87
CA ILE A 223 15.60 0.36 11.55
C ILE A 223 15.37 -0.08 13.01
N MET A 224 15.03 -1.33 13.23
CA MET A 224 14.79 -1.89 14.57
C MET A 224 16.01 -1.79 15.48
N ALA A 225 17.20 -1.95 14.91
CA ALA A 225 18.49 -1.84 15.62
C ALA A 225 18.96 -0.39 15.79
N GLY A 226 18.28 0.59 15.17
CA GLY A 226 18.71 1.99 15.17
C GLY A 226 19.99 2.26 14.36
N THR A 227 20.34 1.37 13.42
CA THR A 227 21.53 1.47 12.56
C THR A 227 21.21 1.94 11.14
N ALA A 228 19.91 2.00 10.78
CA ALA A 228 19.51 2.52 9.48
C ALA A 228 19.84 4.02 9.38
N PRO A 229 20.40 4.48 8.25
CA PRO A 229 20.60 5.91 8.03
C PRO A 229 19.24 6.62 8.01
N LYS A 230 19.18 7.81 8.61
CA LYS A 230 17.97 8.63 8.52
C LYS A 230 17.87 9.19 7.10
N PRO A 231 16.77 8.94 6.37
CA PRO A 231 16.60 9.51 5.05
C PRO A 231 16.39 11.04 5.12
N PRO A 232 16.65 11.77 4.03
CA PRO A 232 16.28 13.17 3.92
C PRO A 232 14.78 13.37 4.15
N LYS A 233 14.39 14.54 4.64
CA LYS A 233 12.98 14.90 4.74
C LYS A 233 12.35 15.01 3.36
N ILE A 234 11.08 14.66 3.29
CA ILE A 234 10.24 14.79 2.12
C ILE A 234 9.54 16.15 2.17
N GLY A 235 9.84 17.00 1.18
CA GLY A 235 9.27 18.35 1.06
C GLY A 235 7.96 18.43 0.27
N ILE A 236 7.43 17.29 -0.18
CA ILE A 236 6.15 17.21 -0.91
C ILE A 236 5.00 17.36 0.08
N PRO A 237 3.95 18.18 -0.22
CA PRO A 237 2.77 18.26 0.63
C PRO A 237 2.23 16.88 1.00
N THR A 238 2.06 16.63 2.28
CA THR A 238 1.76 15.30 2.81
C THR A 238 0.57 15.33 3.77
N ARG A 239 -0.36 14.40 3.58
CA ARG A 239 -1.46 14.11 4.50
C ARG A 239 -1.41 12.67 4.95
N VAL A 240 -1.66 12.41 6.23
CA VAL A 240 -1.79 11.07 6.80
C VAL A 240 -3.16 10.96 7.48
N LEU A 241 -3.93 9.95 7.11
CA LEU A 241 -5.13 9.53 7.85
C LEU A 241 -4.83 8.17 8.49
N TRP A 242 -4.76 8.15 9.82
CA TRP A 242 -4.34 6.96 10.56
C TRP A 242 -5.50 6.31 11.30
N GLY A 243 -5.66 4.97 11.18
CA GLY A 243 -6.64 4.21 11.94
C GLY A 243 -6.23 4.12 13.42
N ARG A 244 -7.12 4.55 14.32
CA ARG A 244 -6.88 4.54 15.77
C ARG A 244 -6.57 3.14 16.30
N HIS A 245 -7.22 2.13 15.73
CA HIS A 245 -7.18 0.75 16.21
C HIS A 245 -6.27 -0.15 15.37
N ASP A 246 -5.33 0.43 14.59
CA ASP A 246 -4.34 -0.37 13.85
C ASP A 246 -3.45 -1.13 14.84
N PRO A 247 -3.46 -2.48 14.85
CA PRO A 247 -2.64 -3.25 15.76
C PRO A 247 -1.18 -3.38 15.29
N VAL A 248 -0.91 -3.08 14.01
CA VAL A 248 0.39 -3.29 13.35
C VAL A 248 1.17 -1.99 13.25
N LEU A 249 0.55 -0.97 12.64
CA LEU A 249 1.11 0.38 12.52
C LEU A 249 0.36 1.28 13.50
N LYS A 250 0.85 1.35 14.72
CA LYS A 250 0.14 2.03 15.80
C LYS A 250 0.05 3.54 15.58
N CYS A 251 -1.14 4.12 15.79
CA CYS A 251 -1.39 5.53 15.53
C CYS A 251 -0.52 6.48 16.38
N GLU A 252 -0.08 6.06 17.56
CA GLU A 252 0.87 6.83 18.38
C GLU A 252 2.25 6.99 17.71
N TRP A 253 2.56 6.22 16.67
CA TRP A 253 3.81 6.40 15.90
C TRP A 253 3.80 7.61 14.97
N ALA A 254 2.66 8.29 14.85
CA ALA A 254 2.57 9.57 14.17
C ALA A 254 3.41 10.68 14.83
N ASP A 255 3.81 10.49 16.09
CA ASP A 255 4.60 11.43 16.89
C ASP A 255 6.02 11.73 16.37
N VAL A 256 6.50 10.95 15.38
CA VAL A 256 7.83 11.13 14.77
C VAL A 256 7.77 11.59 13.32
N LEU A 257 6.58 11.71 12.73
CA LEU A 257 6.44 11.99 11.28
C LEU A 257 7.01 13.37 10.89
N ASP A 258 6.94 14.37 11.76
CA ASP A 258 7.50 15.71 11.58
C ASP A 258 9.02 15.70 11.35
N GLN A 259 9.69 14.61 11.72
CA GLN A 259 11.11 14.41 11.46
C GLN A 259 11.42 13.95 10.04
N TYR A 260 10.39 13.54 9.27
CA TYR A 260 10.50 12.92 7.94
C TYR A 260 9.76 13.66 6.84
N PHE A 261 8.85 14.57 7.21
CA PHE A 261 8.07 15.39 6.28
C PHE A 261 8.14 16.87 6.70
N ASP A 262 8.26 17.76 5.72
CA ASP A 262 8.33 19.22 5.98
C ASP A 262 6.93 19.86 6.00
N ASP A 263 6.03 19.45 5.08
CA ASP A 263 4.65 19.93 5.00
C ASP A 263 3.72 18.75 5.29
N LEU A 264 3.32 18.60 6.56
CA LEU A 264 2.63 17.42 7.08
C LEU A 264 1.34 17.78 7.83
N GLU A 265 0.28 17.10 7.49
CA GLU A 265 -0.95 17.05 8.30
C GLU A 265 -1.29 15.62 8.67
N VAL A 266 -1.71 15.40 9.91
CA VAL A 266 -2.09 14.10 10.44
C VAL A 266 -3.49 14.18 11.03
N SER A 267 -4.34 13.22 10.66
CA SER A 267 -5.65 12.98 11.25
C SER A 267 -5.79 11.53 11.69
N ILE A 268 -6.64 11.29 12.67
CA ILE A 268 -6.93 9.96 13.20
C ILE A 268 -8.37 9.59 12.88
N ALA A 269 -8.57 8.41 12.26
CA ALA A 269 -9.87 7.80 12.04
C ALA A 269 -10.23 6.94 13.26
N ASP A 270 -11.16 7.43 14.10
CA ASP A 270 -11.48 6.81 15.37
C ASP A 270 -12.15 5.42 15.24
N ASP A 271 -12.86 5.19 14.14
CA ASP A 271 -13.61 3.95 13.88
C ASP A 271 -12.90 3.02 12.88
N ALA A 272 -11.60 3.16 12.70
CA ALA A 272 -10.82 2.34 11.76
C ALA A 272 -9.63 1.65 12.40
N GLY A 273 -9.29 0.49 11.86
CA GLY A 273 -8.05 -0.24 12.12
C GLY A 273 -7.01 0.00 11.03
N HIS A 274 -6.44 -1.09 10.54
CA HIS A 274 -5.39 -1.04 9.53
C HIS A 274 -5.91 -0.59 8.16
N PHE A 275 -7.09 -1.04 7.75
CA PHE A 275 -7.64 -0.82 6.41
C PHE A 275 -8.57 0.41 6.35
N VAL A 276 -8.06 1.60 6.72
CA VAL A 276 -8.84 2.84 6.87
C VAL A 276 -9.70 3.14 5.64
N HIS A 277 -9.10 3.05 4.43
CA HIS A 277 -9.78 3.30 3.15
C HIS A 277 -10.93 2.33 2.85
N PHE A 278 -10.91 1.16 3.49
CA PHE A 278 -11.91 0.12 3.33
C PHE A 278 -12.95 0.12 4.47
N GLU A 279 -12.52 0.40 5.71
CA GLU A 279 -13.37 0.39 6.90
C GLU A 279 -14.25 1.64 7.04
N VAL A 280 -13.69 2.83 6.69
CA VAL A 280 -14.39 4.13 6.77
C VAL A 280 -14.28 4.90 5.44
N PRO A 281 -14.80 4.32 4.35
CA PRO A 281 -14.54 4.81 3.00
C PRO A 281 -15.08 6.21 2.72
N ASP A 282 -16.13 6.66 3.39
CA ASP A 282 -16.69 8.01 3.22
C ASP A 282 -15.72 9.05 3.80
N LEU A 283 -15.18 8.81 5.01
CA LEU A 283 -14.16 9.66 5.61
C LEU A 283 -12.88 9.66 4.77
N ALA A 284 -12.43 8.48 4.35
CA ALA A 284 -11.22 8.34 3.54
C ALA A 284 -11.30 9.14 2.23
N ALA A 285 -12.41 9.01 1.51
CA ALA A 285 -12.63 9.75 0.26
C ALA A 285 -12.72 11.26 0.49
N HIS A 286 -13.41 11.69 1.55
CA HIS A 286 -13.51 13.10 1.93
C HIS A 286 -12.14 13.72 2.20
N GLU A 287 -11.30 13.04 2.97
CA GLU A 287 -9.95 13.50 3.33
C GLU A 287 -9.02 13.57 2.11
N ILE A 288 -9.08 12.57 1.21
CA ILE A 288 -8.36 12.59 -0.06
C ILE A 288 -8.80 13.80 -0.90
N ASP A 289 -10.10 13.99 -1.08
CA ASP A 289 -10.64 15.07 -1.91
C ASP A 289 -10.31 16.46 -1.35
N GLN A 290 -10.43 16.67 -0.04
CA GLN A 290 -10.04 17.91 0.61
C GLN A 290 -8.55 18.21 0.41
N PHE A 291 -7.69 17.22 0.63
CA PHE A 291 -6.24 17.40 0.51
C PHE A 291 -5.85 17.79 -0.91
N PHE A 292 -6.21 17.00 -1.92
CA PHE A 292 -5.82 17.25 -3.31
C PHE A 292 -6.46 18.51 -3.89
N THR A 293 -7.68 18.88 -3.43
CA THR A 293 -8.28 20.18 -3.77
C THR A 293 -7.46 21.34 -3.24
N ARG A 294 -7.07 21.28 -1.97
CA ARG A 294 -6.33 22.36 -1.30
C ARG A 294 -4.97 22.61 -1.93
N ILE A 295 -4.22 21.57 -2.24
CA ILE A 295 -2.90 21.71 -2.88
C ILE A 295 -3.00 22.01 -4.38
N GLY A 296 -4.22 22.18 -4.91
CA GLY A 296 -4.45 22.62 -6.27
C GLY A 296 -4.02 21.59 -7.31
N VAL A 297 -4.25 20.30 -7.07
CA VAL A 297 -4.10 19.27 -8.10
C VAL A 297 -5.12 19.58 -9.18
N ARG A 298 -4.70 20.41 -10.14
CA ARG A 298 -5.45 20.79 -11.33
C ARG A 298 -4.88 20.05 -12.52
N LYS A 299 -5.69 20.04 -13.56
CA LYS A 299 -5.29 19.53 -14.89
C LYS A 299 -3.89 19.93 -15.31
#